data_a322dd4467705bab2e2de6779ae894a3
#
_entry.id   a322dd4467705bab2e2de6779ae894a3
#
_cell.length_a   1.000
_cell.length_b   1.000
_cell.length_c   1.000
_cell.angle_alpha   90.00
_cell.angle_beta   90.00
_cell.angle_gamma   90.00
#
_symmetry.space_group_name_H-M   'P 1'
#
loop_
_entity.id
_entity.type
_entity.pdbx_description
1 polymer ?
#
loop_
_entity_poly.entity_id
_entity_poly.type
_entity_poly.pdbx_seq_one_letter_code
_entity_poly.pdbx_strand_id
1 'polypeptide(L)'
;MAVTKETYQAYFTILKEELVPALGCTEPIAIAYASAKAREILGDFPEEIIIECSGNIIKNARSVVVPNTGNLTGIEASAITGAVAGDSSKGLEVIENVNEEQIKQVASLLEAKLCKVKLIENDANLHI
;
A
#
# COMPACT_ATOMS: atom_id res chain seq x y z
N MET A 1 1.70 -23.99 32.55
CA MET A 1 0.98 -25.04 31.80
C MET A 1 1.75 -25.32 30.51
N ALA A 2 2.14 -26.55 30.28
CA ALA A 2 2.86 -26.90 29.06
C ALA A 2 1.91 -27.01 27.86
N VAL A 3 2.32 -26.50 26.72
CA VAL A 3 1.59 -26.64 25.45
C VAL A 3 1.79 -28.07 24.93
N THR A 4 0.72 -28.72 24.52
CA THR A 4 0.81 -30.08 23.93
C THR A 4 1.52 -30.01 22.56
N LYS A 5 2.04 -31.14 22.10
CA LYS A 5 2.70 -31.22 20.78
C LYS A 5 1.71 -30.87 19.65
N GLU A 6 0.48 -31.29 19.75
CA GLU A 6 -0.58 -31.02 18.78
C GLU A 6 -0.90 -29.51 18.75
N THR A 7 -1.03 -28.87 19.91
CA THR A 7 -1.28 -27.43 20.01
C THR A 7 -0.10 -26.61 19.45
N TYR A 8 1.12 -27.00 19.78
CA TYR A 8 2.32 -26.37 19.22
C TYR A 8 2.34 -26.47 17.70
N GLN A 9 2.06 -27.64 17.15
CA GLN A 9 2.03 -27.85 15.71
C GLN A 9 0.92 -27.02 15.02
N ALA A 10 -0.25 -26.91 15.67
CA ALA A 10 -1.34 -26.06 15.18
C ALA A 10 -0.92 -24.59 15.12
N TYR A 11 -0.30 -24.06 16.18
CA TYR A 11 0.21 -22.68 16.20
C TYR A 11 1.28 -22.44 15.15
N PHE A 12 2.19 -23.39 14.97
CA PHE A 12 3.23 -23.27 13.96
C PHE A 12 2.66 -23.25 12.54
N THR A 13 1.64 -24.06 12.28
CA THR A 13 0.94 -24.07 10.98
C THR A 13 0.23 -22.75 10.73
N ILE A 14 -0.52 -22.23 11.71
CA ILE A 14 -1.19 -20.92 11.62
C ILE A 14 -0.17 -19.80 11.32
N LEU A 15 0.95 -19.77 12.05
CA LEU A 15 1.99 -18.77 11.81
C LEU A 15 2.55 -18.86 10.39
N LYS A 16 2.78 -20.05 9.87
CA LYS A 16 3.27 -20.23 8.49
C LYS A 16 2.28 -19.77 7.43
N GLU A 17 0.99 -19.95 7.69
CA GLU A 17 -0.08 -19.59 6.75
C GLU A 17 -0.40 -18.09 6.79
N GLU A 18 -0.36 -17.48 7.99
CA GLU A 18 -0.79 -16.09 8.20
C GLU A 18 0.35 -15.06 8.10
N LEU A 19 1.61 -15.46 8.30
CA LEU A 19 2.73 -14.52 8.19
C LEU A 19 3.10 -14.25 6.74
N VAL A 20 2.98 -12.99 6.36
CA VAL A 20 3.33 -12.51 5.02
C VAL A 20 4.39 -11.41 5.12
N PRO A 21 5.49 -11.46 4.33
CA PRO A 21 6.45 -10.38 4.28
C PRO A 21 5.81 -9.07 3.86
N ALA A 22 6.17 -7.98 4.53
CA ALA A 22 5.76 -6.63 4.18
C ALA A 22 6.91 -5.64 4.42
N LEU A 23 6.92 -4.54 3.65
CA LEU A 23 8.00 -3.55 3.70
C LEU A 23 7.89 -2.55 4.85
N GLY A 24 6.84 -2.61 5.63
CA GLY A 24 6.59 -1.66 6.73
C GLY A 24 5.11 -1.52 7.04
N CYS A 25 4.64 -0.29 7.28
CA CYS A 25 3.24 -0.02 7.57
C CYS A 25 2.32 -0.49 6.43
N THR A 26 1.31 -1.29 6.77
CA THR A 26 0.47 -1.98 5.79
C THR A 26 -0.52 -1.07 5.06
N GLU A 27 -0.97 0.03 5.67
CA GLU A 27 -1.92 0.95 5.04
C GLU A 27 -1.34 1.66 3.79
N PRO A 28 -0.16 2.28 3.84
CA PRO A 28 0.48 2.83 2.64
C PRO A 28 0.76 1.77 1.58
N ILE A 29 1.16 0.58 2.00
CA ILE A 29 1.43 -0.54 1.09
C ILE A 29 0.15 -1.02 0.41
N ALA A 30 -0.96 -1.13 1.12
CA ALA A 30 -2.26 -1.51 0.54
C ALA A 30 -2.73 -0.49 -0.51
N ILE A 31 -2.55 0.80 -0.24
CA ILE A 31 -2.87 1.87 -1.20
C ILE A 31 -1.98 1.78 -2.44
N ALA A 32 -0.67 1.60 -2.26
CA ALA A 32 0.27 1.43 -3.35
C ALA A 32 -0.06 0.18 -4.19
N TYR A 33 -0.42 -0.91 -3.55
CA TYR A 33 -0.85 -2.14 -4.22
C TYR A 33 -2.11 -1.92 -5.06
N ALA A 34 -3.14 -1.29 -4.51
CA ALA A 34 -4.38 -0.99 -5.21
C ALA A 34 -4.12 -0.12 -6.46
N SER A 35 -3.27 0.89 -6.32
CA SER A 35 -2.88 1.78 -7.41
C SER A 35 -2.04 1.07 -8.49
N ALA A 36 -1.09 0.24 -8.09
CA ALA A 36 -0.29 -0.57 -9.02
C ALA A 36 -1.18 -1.54 -9.81
N LYS A 37 -2.13 -2.18 -9.13
CA LYS A 37 -3.09 -3.09 -9.77
C LYS A 37 -4.03 -2.37 -10.73
N ALA A 38 -4.53 -1.21 -10.35
CA ALA A 38 -5.37 -0.39 -11.22
C ALA A 38 -4.62 0.04 -12.49
N ARG A 39 -3.36 0.48 -12.36
CA ARG A 39 -2.50 0.80 -13.51
C ARG A 39 -2.27 -0.41 -14.42
N GLU A 40 -2.01 -1.58 -13.85
CA GLU A 40 -1.82 -2.83 -14.60
C GLU A 40 -3.06 -3.15 -15.45
N ILE A 41 -4.25 -3.00 -14.86
CA ILE A 41 -5.53 -3.24 -15.56
C ILE A 41 -5.78 -2.17 -16.64
N LEU A 42 -5.45 -0.91 -16.35
CA LEU A 42 -5.56 0.19 -17.30
C LEU A 42 -4.65 -0.01 -18.53
N GLY A 43 -3.48 -0.62 -18.32
CA GLY A 43 -2.50 -0.89 -19.38
C GLY A 43 -1.67 0.32 -19.80
N ASP A 44 -1.82 1.47 -19.13
CA ASP A 44 -1.10 2.71 -19.39
C ASP A 44 -0.90 3.50 -18.10
N PHE A 45 -0.10 4.57 -18.14
CA PHE A 45 0.04 5.47 -17.02
C PHE A 45 -1.21 6.36 -16.89
N PRO A 46 -1.80 6.51 -15.68
CA PRO A 46 -3.04 7.26 -15.51
C PRO A 46 -2.84 8.78 -15.65
N GLU A 47 -3.81 9.46 -16.24
CA GLU A 47 -3.87 10.94 -16.28
C GLU A 47 -4.36 11.53 -14.95
N GLU A 48 -5.14 10.79 -14.18
CA GLU A 48 -5.65 11.13 -12.85
C GLU A 48 -5.80 9.86 -12.01
N ILE A 49 -5.52 9.99 -10.73
CA ILE A 49 -5.77 8.93 -9.73
C ILE A 49 -6.79 9.44 -8.72
N ILE A 50 -7.85 8.69 -8.52
CA ILE A 50 -8.82 8.95 -7.44
C ILE A 50 -8.76 7.76 -6.51
N ILE A 51 -8.36 8.01 -5.25
CA ILE A 51 -8.35 7.00 -4.19
C ILE A 51 -9.55 7.22 -3.29
N GLU A 52 -10.42 6.23 -3.24
CA GLU A 52 -11.57 6.21 -2.35
C GLU A 52 -11.25 5.28 -1.17
N CYS A 53 -11.24 5.83 0.04
CA CYS A 53 -10.82 5.08 1.24
C CYS A 53 -11.86 5.20 2.35
N SER A 54 -11.97 4.13 3.17
CA SER A 54 -12.68 4.19 4.45
C SER A 54 -12.00 5.16 5.41
N GLY A 55 -12.78 5.70 6.36
CA GLY A 55 -12.28 6.67 7.34
C GLY A 55 -11.10 6.14 8.16
N ASN A 56 -11.09 4.84 8.46
CA ASN A 56 -9.99 4.21 9.19
C ASN A 56 -8.67 4.21 8.39
N ILE A 57 -8.72 3.96 7.10
CA ILE A 57 -7.54 4.05 6.21
C ILE A 57 -7.05 5.50 6.13
N ILE A 58 -7.95 6.48 5.95
CA ILE A 58 -7.57 7.90 5.90
C ILE A 58 -6.88 8.31 7.20
N LYS A 59 -7.46 7.96 8.35
CA LYS A 59 -6.89 8.25 9.66
C LYS A 59 -5.48 7.67 9.83
N ASN A 60 -5.28 6.41 9.44
CA ASN A 60 -4.04 5.69 9.69
C ASN A 60 -2.94 5.97 8.66
N ALA A 61 -3.29 6.32 7.42
CA ALA A 61 -2.31 6.51 6.34
C ALA A 61 -1.90 7.97 6.10
N ARG A 62 -2.65 8.95 6.61
CA ARG A 62 -2.50 10.38 6.29
C ARG A 62 -1.08 10.93 6.48
N SER A 63 -0.37 10.50 7.53
CA SER A 63 0.95 11.05 7.89
C SER A 63 2.04 9.97 7.96
N VAL A 64 1.75 8.79 7.46
CA VAL A 64 2.70 7.67 7.51
C VAL A 64 3.67 7.77 6.34
N VAL A 65 4.93 7.54 6.62
CA VAL A 65 5.98 7.48 5.58
C VAL A 65 5.73 6.27 4.68
N VAL A 66 5.74 6.53 3.38
CA VAL A 66 5.66 5.47 2.37
C VAL A 66 6.99 4.72 2.33
N PRO A 67 7.01 3.41 2.56
CA PRO A 67 8.25 2.63 2.54
C PRO A 67 9.06 2.83 1.25
N ASN A 68 10.37 2.82 1.37
CA ASN A 68 11.35 2.95 0.27
C ASN A 68 11.32 4.28 -0.50
N THR A 69 10.60 5.29 -0.03
CA THR A 69 10.54 6.61 -0.68
C THR A 69 11.39 7.69 0.02
N GLY A 70 12.13 7.30 1.05
CA GLY A 70 12.87 8.23 1.90
C GLY A 70 11.95 8.90 2.91
N ASN A 71 11.22 9.92 2.53
CA ASN A 71 10.38 10.71 3.44
C ASN A 71 9.03 11.14 2.85
N LEU A 72 8.60 10.59 1.73
CA LEU A 72 7.27 10.88 1.19
C LEU A 72 6.20 10.29 2.11
N THR A 73 5.17 11.05 2.40
CA THR A 73 4.11 10.68 3.36
C THR A 73 2.73 10.81 2.76
N GLY A 74 1.81 10.01 3.28
CA GLY A 74 0.39 10.16 3.03
C GLY A 74 -0.18 9.27 1.93
N ILE A 75 -1.47 9.41 1.75
CA ILE A 75 -2.28 8.56 0.86
C ILE A 75 -1.93 8.81 -0.61
N GLU A 76 -1.86 10.08 -1.00
CA GLU A 76 -1.53 10.48 -2.37
C GLU A 76 -0.13 10.00 -2.77
N ALA A 77 0.85 10.14 -1.86
CA ALA A 77 2.20 9.65 -2.10
C ALA A 77 2.22 8.12 -2.28
N SER A 78 1.47 7.40 -1.46
CA SER A 78 1.35 5.93 -1.55
C SER A 78 0.76 5.52 -2.91
N ALA A 79 -0.34 6.15 -3.32
CA ALA A 79 -1.02 5.86 -4.58
C ALA A 79 -0.13 6.16 -5.79
N ILE A 80 0.51 7.33 -5.82
CA ILE A 80 1.39 7.71 -6.93
C ILE A 80 2.62 6.80 -6.98
N THR A 81 3.21 6.45 -5.83
CA THR A 81 4.33 5.50 -5.78
C THR A 81 3.94 4.14 -6.36
N GLY A 82 2.77 3.63 -6.01
CA GLY A 82 2.23 2.40 -6.60
C GLY A 82 2.06 2.50 -8.11
N ALA A 83 1.52 3.60 -8.61
CA ALA A 83 1.33 3.81 -10.05
C ALA A 83 2.65 3.95 -10.82
N VAL A 84 3.65 4.62 -10.23
CA VAL A 84 4.96 4.86 -10.88
C VAL A 84 5.86 3.61 -10.85
N ALA A 85 5.96 2.97 -9.70
CA ALA A 85 7.00 1.97 -9.42
C ALA A 85 6.47 0.62 -8.94
N GLY A 86 5.16 0.50 -8.73
CA GLY A 86 4.58 -0.69 -8.14
C GLY A 86 4.57 -1.90 -9.08
N ASP A 87 4.87 -3.07 -8.50
CA ASP A 87 4.69 -4.38 -9.12
C ASP A 87 3.64 -5.15 -8.32
N SER A 88 2.41 -5.20 -8.83
CA SER A 88 1.29 -5.83 -8.13
C SER A 88 1.44 -7.34 -7.93
N SER A 89 2.33 -7.99 -8.68
CA SER A 89 2.63 -9.42 -8.51
C SER A 89 3.34 -9.73 -7.19
N LYS A 90 3.94 -8.72 -6.55
CA LYS A 90 4.70 -8.86 -5.31
C LYS A 90 3.88 -8.66 -4.03
N GLY A 91 2.57 -8.47 -4.14
CA GLY A 91 1.69 -8.31 -2.99
C GLY A 91 2.12 -7.15 -2.08
N LEU A 92 2.38 -7.43 -0.78
CA LEU A 92 2.80 -6.41 0.20
C LEU A 92 4.25 -5.90 0.01
N GLU A 93 5.01 -6.47 -0.92
CA GLU A 93 6.32 -5.98 -1.34
C GLU A 93 6.26 -5.18 -2.65
N VAL A 94 5.09 -4.68 -2.99
CA VAL A 94 4.74 -4.01 -4.27
C VAL A 94 5.70 -2.88 -4.66
N ILE A 95 6.26 -2.16 -3.70
CA ILE A 95 7.19 -1.03 -3.93
C ILE A 95 8.61 -1.29 -3.40
N GLU A 96 9.03 -2.55 -3.33
CA GLU A 96 10.38 -2.89 -2.83
C GLU A 96 11.51 -2.34 -3.71
N ASN A 97 11.28 -2.18 -5.01
CA ASN A 97 12.29 -1.79 -6.01
C ASN A 97 12.18 -0.33 -6.46
N VAL A 98 11.60 0.55 -5.65
CA VAL A 98 11.55 1.99 -5.97
C VAL A 98 12.97 2.57 -5.99
N ASN A 99 13.31 3.26 -7.07
CA ASN A 99 14.61 3.92 -7.22
C ASN A 99 14.50 5.46 -7.05
N GLU A 100 15.66 6.13 -6.97
CA GLU A 100 15.72 7.58 -6.73
C GLU A 100 15.04 8.40 -7.85
N GLU A 101 15.14 7.97 -9.09
CA GLU A 101 14.50 8.65 -10.23
C GLU A 101 12.98 8.58 -10.12
N GLN A 102 12.45 7.40 -9.75
CA GLN A 102 11.03 7.21 -9.51
C GLN A 102 10.53 8.02 -8.30
N ILE A 103 11.32 8.14 -7.24
CA ILE A 103 10.99 8.99 -6.08
C ILE A 103 10.85 10.46 -6.52
N LYS A 104 11.76 10.96 -7.35
CA LYS A 104 11.69 12.32 -7.92
C LYS A 104 10.45 12.49 -8.80
N GLN A 105 10.13 11.49 -9.61
CA GLN A 105 8.91 11.49 -10.41
C GLN A 105 7.66 11.53 -9.53
N VAL A 106 7.60 10.74 -8.48
CA VAL A 106 6.48 10.76 -7.51
C VAL A 106 6.33 12.15 -6.89
N ALA A 107 7.42 12.76 -6.43
CA ALA A 107 7.40 14.11 -5.85
C ALA A 107 6.85 15.16 -6.85
N SER A 108 7.25 15.10 -8.10
CA SER A 108 6.74 15.97 -9.17
C SER A 108 5.25 15.77 -9.43
N LEU A 109 4.79 14.54 -9.45
CA LEU A 109 3.37 14.21 -9.66
C LEU A 109 2.49 14.57 -8.46
N LEU A 110 3.05 14.53 -7.23
CA LEU A 110 2.39 15.07 -6.04
C LEU A 110 2.17 16.58 -6.16
N GLU A 111 3.16 17.33 -6.56
CA GLU A 111 3.05 18.78 -6.80
C GLU A 111 2.04 19.10 -7.91
N ALA A 112 1.98 18.27 -8.95
CA ALA A 112 1.00 18.38 -10.03
C ALA A 112 -0.41 17.95 -9.65
N LYS A 113 -0.62 17.44 -8.41
CA LYS A 113 -1.92 16.98 -7.88
C LYS A 113 -2.57 15.88 -8.72
N LEU A 114 -1.77 14.94 -9.20
CA LEU A 114 -2.22 13.79 -9.97
C LEU A 114 -3.26 12.94 -9.19
N CYS A 115 -3.13 12.86 -7.86
CA CYS A 115 -3.97 12.04 -7.01
C CYS A 115 -4.90 12.88 -6.14
N LYS A 116 -6.15 12.45 -6.04
CA LYS A 116 -7.17 12.99 -5.14
C LYS A 116 -7.68 11.89 -4.22
N VAL A 117 -7.91 12.24 -2.95
CA VAL A 117 -8.44 11.31 -1.93
C VAL A 117 -9.89 11.65 -1.63
N LYS A 118 -10.74 10.64 -1.60
CA LYS A 118 -12.15 10.75 -1.22
C LYS A 118 -12.47 9.80 -0.07
N LEU A 119 -13.29 10.24 0.86
CA LEU A 119 -13.85 9.42 1.91
C LEU A 119 -15.02 8.60 1.36
N ILE A 120 -15.00 7.28 1.61
CA ILE A 120 -16.18 6.43 1.46
C ILE A 120 -16.79 6.19 2.84
N GLU A 121 -18.06 6.53 2.99
CA GLU A 121 -18.83 6.19 4.17
C GLU A 121 -19.41 4.79 4.03
N ASN A 122 -18.79 3.83 4.68
CA ASN A 122 -19.25 2.45 4.78
C ASN A 122 -18.81 1.82 6.11
N ASP A 123 -19.32 0.64 6.41
CA ASP A 123 -19.01 -0.09 7.63
C ASP A 123 -17.69 -0.87 7.59
N ALA A 124 -16.98 -0.85 6.47
CA ALA A 124 -15.72 -1.57 6.33
C ALA A 124 -14.56 -0.80 6.98
N ASN A 125 -13.80 -1.48 7.82
CA ASN A 125 -12.58 -0.92 8.42
C ASN A 125 -11.46 -0.71 7.41
N LEU A 126 -11.39 -1.57 6.41
CA LEU A 126 -10.44 -1.51 5.31
C LEU A 126 -11.21 -1.50 3.99
N HIS A 127 -11.19 -0.36 3.31
CA HIS A 127 -11.73 -0.19 1.97
C HIS A 127 -10.84 0.81 1.21
N ILE A 128 -10.33 0.35 0.11
CA ILE A 128 -9.51 1.13 -0.82
C ILE A 128 -9.98 0.85 -2.23
#